data_92a77092928a4c8e0d68b9d49d2206f0
#
_entry.id   92a77092928a4c8e0d68b9d49d2206f0
#
_cell.length_a   1.000
_cell.length_b   1.000
_cell.length_c   1.000
_cell.angle_alpha   90.00
_cell.angle_beta   90.00
_cell.angle_gamma   90.00
#
_symmetry.space_group_name_H-M   'P 1'
#
loop_
_entity.id
_entity.type
_entity.pdbx_description
1 polymer ?
#
loop_
_entity_poly.entity_id
_entity_poly.type
_entity_poly.pdbx_seq_one_letter_code
_entity_poly.pdbx_strand_id
1 'polypeptide(L)'
;CWGFISLHSSKPLPSGRLHLHGPQKAGGKENVRYSGSLLKYSFSEATQKKGVIVGEIDGAGQVKTTFISLSARHDVRVIKGFFDDLIKGESEDFLMAELLDEGPVIDAMARLRQKYPRMMTIQSHRRMNSGSGERSFDLMKKIDPLDMFRVFYKEFQDKEFTEEEEDYMKELWEDLRKEDD
;
A
#
# COMPACT_ATOMS: atom_id res chain seq x y z
N CYS A 1 -4.24 5.81 18.20
CA CYS A 1 -4.61 4.90 19.30
C CYS A 1 -5.08 3.58 18.75
N TRP A 2 -4.35 2.53 19.01
CA TRP A 2 -4.62 1.18 18.52
C TRP A 2 -5.39 0.45 19.61
N GLY A 3 -6.68 0.17 19.36
CA GLY A 3 -7.52 -0.54 20.32
C GLY A 3 -7.52 -2.04 20.01
N PHE A 4 -6.83 -2.82 20.80
CA PHE A 4 -6.98 -4.25 20.85
C PHE A 4 -7.94 -4.58 22.00
N ILE A 5 -9.12 -5.10 21.68
CA ILE A 5 -10.05 -5.60 22.70
C ILE A 5 -9.88 -7.12 22.77
N SER A 6 -9.13 -7.60 23.77
CA SER A 6 -9.14 -9.00 24.18
C SER A 6 -10.12 -9.14 25.34
N LEU A 7 -11.23 -9.79 25.10
CA LEU A 7 -12.28 -10.01 26.11
C LEU A 7 -12.11 -11.33 26.87
N HIS A 8 -11.00 -12.04 26.71
CA HIS A 8 -10.71 -13.22 27.53
C HIS A 8 -9.26 -13.67 27.42
N SER A 9 -8.67 -13.99 28.57
CA SER A 9 -7.50 -14.82 28.79
C SER A 9 -6.26 -14.15 29.38
N SER A 10 -5.84 -14.71 30.46
CA SER A 10 -4.62 -14.48 31.24
C SER A 10 -3.30 -14.86 30.55
N LYS A 11 -3.27 -15.03 29.22
CA LYS A 11 -2.05 -15.27 28.46
C LYS A 11 -1.76 -14.10 27.52
N PRO A 12 -0.57 -13.47 27.60
CA PRO A 12 -0.18 -12.45 26.64
C PRO A 12 -0.10 -13.08 25.24
N LEU A 13 -0.69 -12.40 24.26
CA LEU A 13 -0.50 -12.74 22.84
C LEU A 13 0.96 -12.47 22.48
N PRO A 14 1.58 -13.32 21.63
CA PRO A 14 2.94 -13.09 21.18
C PRO A 14 3.04 -11.71 20.53
N SER A 15 4.05 -10.95 20.91
CA SER A 15 4.32 -9.57 20.49
C SER A 15 4.82 -9.48 19.04
N GLY A 16 4.10 -10.10 18.11
CA GLY A 16 4.29 -9.83 16.69
C GLY A 16 3.73 -8.46 16.36
N ARG A 17 4.54 -7.54 15.89
CA ARG A 17 4.12 -6.24 15.37
C ARG A 17 3.35 -6.42 14.05
N LEU A 18 2.14 -6.95 14.13
CA LEU A 18 1.23 -6.98 12.99
C LEU A 18 0.57 -5.61 12.89
N HIS A 19 1.04 -4.81 11.96
CA HIS A 19 0.43 -3.55 11.59
C HIS A 19 -0.79 -3.82 10.70
N LEU A 20 -1.93 -4.11 11.34
CA LEU A 20 -3.15 -4.49 10.64
C LEU A 20 -4.06 -3.26 10.48
N HIS A 21 -4.41 -2.93 9.25
CA HIS A 21 -5.26 -1.78 8.94
C HIS A 21 -6.75 -2.14 8.82
N GLY A 22 -7.06 -3.40 8.53
CA GLY A 22 -8.45 -3.89 8.41
C GLY A 22 -8.96 -4.54 9.70
N PRO A 23 -10.28 -4.48 9.98
CA PRO A 23 -10.89 -5.21 11.09
C PRO A 23 -10.83 -6.71 10.83
N GLN A 24 -10.41 -7.49 11.82
CA GLN A 24 -10.30 -8.93 11.69
C GLN A 24 -10.38 -9.67 13.02
N LYS A 25 -10.69 -10.97 12.93
CA LYS A 25 -10.62 -11.90 14.07
C LYS A 25 -9.16 -12.29 14.30
N ALA A 26 -8.76 -12.42 15.56
CA ALA A 26 -7.42 -12.84 15.93
C ALA A 26 -7.47 -14.25 16.55
N GLY A 27 -6.48 -15.09 16.19
CA GLY A 27 -6.31 -16.43 16.74
C GLY A 27 -7.50 -17.38 16.52
N GLY A 28 -8.32 -17.15 15.49
CA GLY A 28 -9.49 -17.99 15.17
C GLY A 28 -10.63 -17.91 16.20
N LYS A 29 -10.57 -17.00 17.18
CA LYS A 29 -11.58 -16.85 18.23
C LYS A 29 -12.58 -15.74 17.87
N GLU A 30 -13.86 -15.99 18.09
CA GLU A 30 -14.93 -15.01 17.84
C GLU A 30 -14.86 -13.78 18.73
N ASN A 31 -14.43 -13.95 19.96
CA ASN A 31 -14.35 -12.92 21.00
C ASN A 31 -13.02 -12.17 21.04
N VAL A 32 -12.05 -12.52 20.18
CA VAL A 32 -10.79 -11.81 20.04
C VAL A 32 -10.75 -11.11 18.70
N ARG A 33 -10.89 -9.79 18.74
CA ARG A 33 -11.02 -9.00 17.52
C ARG A 33 -10.08 -7.82 17.51
N TYR A 34 -9.63 -7.50 16.30
CA TYR A 34 -8.88 -6.29 16.00
C TYR A 34 -9.79 -5.36 15.21
N SER A 35 -9.96 -4.13 15.70
CA SER A 35 -10.88 -3.16 15.08
C SER A 35 -10.35 -2.54 13.80
N GLY A 36 -9.05 -2.65 13.54
CA GLY A 36 -8.39 -1.96 12.44
C GLY A 36 -8.10 -0.50 12.75
N SER A 37 -7.68 0.24 11.74
CA SER A 37 -7.47 1.68 11.83
C SER A 37 -8.79 2.44 11.70
N LEU A 38 -8.91 3.58 12.38
CA LEU A 38 -10.11 4.43 12.33
C LEU A 38 -10.30 5.11 10.96
N LEU A 39 -9.19 5.37 10.27
CA LEU A 39 -9.16 6.01 8.95
C LEU A 39 -8.37 5.14 7.97
N LYS A 40 -8.53 5.41 6.69
CA LYS A 40 -7.71 4.86 5.63
C LYS A 40 -6.41 5.66 5.53
N TYR A 41 -5.27 4.98 5.43
CA TYR A 41 -3.95 5.60 5.35
C TYR A 41 -3.26 5.40 4.00
N SER A 42 -3.85 4.58 3.13
CA SER A 42 -3.32 4.31 1.79
C SER A 42 -4.43 4.02 0.78
N PHE A 43 -4.12 4.15 -0.50
CA PHE A 43 -5.06 3.80 -1.57
C PHE A 43 -5.35 2.30 -1.67
N SER A 44 -4.48 1.44 -1.15
CA SER A 44 -4.77 0.00 -1.03
C SER A 44 -5.94 -0.29 -0.08
N GLU A 45 -6.28 0.66 0.79
CA GLU A 45 -7.40 0.57 1.72
C GLU A 45 -8.68 1.24 1.20
N ALA A 46 -8.67 1.77 -0.04
CA ALA A 46 -9.77 2.55 -0.59
C ALA A 46 -11.14 1.85 -0.52
N THR A 47 -11.15 0.52 -0.64
CA THR A 47 -12.37 -0.30 -0.56
C THR A 47 -12.71 -0.79 0.86
N GLN A 48 -11.84 -0.57 1.85
CA GLN A 48 -12.07 -1.02 3.21
C GLN A 48 -13.08 -0.13 3.93
N LYS A 49 -13.95 -0.78 4.72
CA LYS A 49 -14.83 -0.07 5.66
C LYS A 49 -14.09 0.11 6.98
N LYS A 50 -13.98 1.36 7.43
CA LYS A 50 -13.37 1.71 8.70
C LYS A 50 -14.42 1.88 9.79
N GLY A 51 -14.05 1.56 11.03
CA GLY A 51 -15.01 1.61 12.13
C GLY A 51 -14.43 1.15 13.46
N VAL A 52 -15.32 0.98 14.41
CA VAL A 52 -15.01 0.46 15.74
C VAL A 52 -15.82 -0.81 16.00
N ILE A 53 -15.29 -1.64 16.88
CA ILE A 53 -15.99 -2.82 17.37
C ILE A 53 -16.46 -2.52 18.81
N VAL A 54 -17.77 -2.59 19.01
CA VAL A 54 -18.38 -2.51 20.33
C VAL A 54 -18.64 -3.91 20.84
N GLY A 55 -18.15 -4.20 22.04
CA GLY A 55 -18.38 -5.49 22.73
C GLY A 55 -19.34 -5.31 23.91
N GLU A 56 -20.31 -6.20 24.02
CA GLU A 56 -21.24 -6.31 25.15
C GLU A 56 -21.00 -7.66 25.82
N ILE A 57 -20.93 -7.68 27.17
CA ILE A 57 -20.79 -8.89 27.95
C ILE A 57 -22.01 -8.99 28.86
N ASP A 58 -22.73 -10.08 28.78
CA ASP A 58 -23.87 -10.33 29.66
C ASP A 58 -23.47 -10.93 31.02
N GLY A 59 -24.45 -11.08 31.91
CA GLY A 59 -24.22 -11.65 33.27
C GLY A 59 -23.78 -13.11 33.27
N ALA A 60 -23.89 -13.84 32.15
CA ALA A 60 -23.40 -15.21 31.97
C ALA A 60 -22.01 -15.26 31.32
N GLY A 61 -21.38 -14.08 31.04
CA GLY A 61 -20.07 -13.98 30.39
C GLY A 61 -20.11 -14.19 28.87
N GLN A 62 -21.28 -14.17 28.24
CA GLN A 62 -21.41 -14.24 26.78
C GLN A 62 -21.02 -12.90 26.16
N VAL A 63 -20.21 -12.97 25.10
CA VAL A 63 -19.69 -11.78 24.41
C VAL A 63 -20.39 -11.62 23.08
N LYS A 64 -21.00 -10.44 22.88
CA LYS A 64 -21.57 -10.02 21.59
C LYS A 64 -20.75 -8.85 21.04
N THR A 65 -20.33 -8.92 19.79
CA THR A 65 -19.56 -7.85 19.14
C THR A 65 -20.34 -7.28 17.96
N THR A 66 -20.35 -5.95 17.87
CA THR A 66 -20.99 -5.22 16.76
C THR A 66 -19.98 -4.28 16.12
N PHE A 67 -19.86 -4.33 14.79
CA PHE A 67 -19.04 -3.38 14.05
C PHE A 67 -19.87 -2.13 13.73
N ILE A 68 -19.38 -0.97 14.14
CA ILE A 68 -19.98 0.32 13.85
C ILE A 68 -19.08 1.04 12.85
N SER A 69 -19.57 1.25 11.62
CA SER A 69 -18.84 1.96 10.57
C SER A 69 -18.71 3.44 10.91
N LEU A 70 -17.54 3.99 10.70
CA LEU A 70 -17.24 5.41 10.82
C LEU A 70 -17.09 6.03 9.43
N SER A 71 -17.65 7.22 9.26
CA SER A 71 -17.49 8.02 8.06
C SER A 71 -16.40 9.06 8.29
N ALA A 72 -15.38 9.07 7.46
CA ALA A 72 -14.37 10.13 7.48
C ALA A 72 -14.96 11.42 6.88
N ARG A 73 -14.50 12.58 7.35
CA ARG A 73 -14.87 13.88 6.75
C ARG A 73 -14.39 13.96 5.30
N HIS A 74 -13.19 13.45 5.06
CA HIS A 74 -12.56 13.29 3.75
C HIS A 74 -12.07 11.86 3.65
N ASP A 75 -12.63 11.10 2.75
CA ASP A 75 -12.27 9.69 2.58
C ASP A 75 -11.06 9.53 1.64
N VAL A 76 -10.43 8.36 1.66
CA VAL A 76 -9.41 7.98 0.69
C VAL A 76 -10.07 7.08 -0.35
N ARG A 77 -10.09 7.53 -1.60
CA ARG A 77 -10.77 6.83 -2.70
C ARG A 77 -9.92 6.80 -3.97
N VAL A 78 -10.18 5.80 -4.78
CA VAL A 78 -9.69 5.68 -6.15
C VAL A 78 -10.83 6.01 -7.10
N ILE A 79 -10.60 6.93 -8.03
CA ILE A 79 -11.51 7.21 -9.13
C ILE A 79 -10.87 6.71 -10.42
N LYS A 80 -11.67 6.08 -11.27
CA LYS A 80 -11.19 5.45 -12.51
C LYS A 80 -12.06 5.88 -13.68
N GLY A 81 -11.44 6.30 -14.78
CA GLY A 81 -12.15 6.72 -15.97
C GLY A 81 -11.26 7.43 -16.97
N PHE A 82 -11.87 7.87 -18.07
CA PHE A 82 -11.22 8.78 -19.00
C PHE A 82 -11.13 10.19 -18.41
N PHE A 83 -10.07 10.90 -18.74
CA PHE A 83 -9.83 12.23 -18.19
C PHE A 83 -11.00 13.19 -18.39
N ASP A 84 -11.60 13.21 -19.59
CA ASP A 84 -12.72 14.09 -19.92
C ASP A 84 -14.01 13.79 -19.14
N ASP A 85 -14.16 12.60 -18.61
CA ASP A 85 -15.26 12.24 -17.72
C ASP A 85 -14.94 12.57 -16.26
N LEU A 86 -13.72 12.28 -15.84
CA LEU A 86 -13.31 12.58 -14.47
C LEU A 86 -13.34 14.07 -14.15
N ILE A 87 -12.99 14.94 -15.12
CA ILE A 87 -12.96 16.39 -14.90
C ILE A 87 -14.35 17.04 -14.75
N LYS A 88 -15.41 16.30 -15.06
CA LYS A 88 -16.80 16.75 -14.85
C LYS A 88 -17.27 16.61 -13.39
N GLY A 89 -16.60 15.76 -12.62
CA GLY A 89 -16.92 15.56 -11.21
C GLY A 89 -16.19 16.53 -10.29
N GLU A 90 -16.54 16.46 -9.01
CA GLU A 90 -15.87 17.18 -7.93
C GLU A 90 -15.89 16.38 -6.64
N SER A 91 -14.90 16.52 -5.78
CA SER A 91 -14.86 15.92 -4.46
C SER A 91 -13.78 16.56 -3.59
N GLU A 92 -14.04 16.58 -2.30
CA GLU A 92 -13.12 17.03 -1.25
C GLU A 92 -12.34 15.84 -0.62
N ASP A 93 -12.48 14.61 -1.14
CA ASP A 93 -11.77 13.45 -0.64
C ASP A 93 -10.30 13.42 -1.12
N PHE A 94 -9.48 12.62 -0.43
CA PHE A 94 -8.14 12.31 -0.89
C PHE A 94 -8.20 11.29 -2.03
N LEU A 95 -7.83 11.70 -3.24
CA LEU A 95 -8.07 10.92 -4.44
C LEU A 95 -6.79 10.47 -5.14
N MET A 96 -6.85 9.26 -5.65
CA MET A 96 -6.00 8.76 -6.72
C MET A 96 -6.86 8.60 -7.98
N ALA A 97 -6.42 9.12 -9.12
CA ALA A 97 -7.07 8.91 -10.41
C ALA A 97 -6.35 7.83 -11.20
N GLU A 98 -7.09 6.82 -11.65
CA GLU A 98 -6.64 5.84 -12.65
C GLU A 98 -7.19 6.25 -14.02
N LEU A 99 -6.31 6.82 -14.86
CA LEU A 99 -6.70 7.25 -16.21
C LEU A 99 -6.70 6.06 -17.18
N LEU A 100 -7.80 5.95 -17.91
CA LEU A 100 -7.97 4.95 -18.97
C LEU A 100 -7.51 5.45 -20.35
N ASP A 101 -7.05 6.70 -20.42
CA ASP A 101 -6.58 7.32 -21.66
C ASP A 101 -5.37 6.58 -22.23
N GLU A 102 -5.34 6.38 -23.56
CA GLU A 102 -4.26 5.65 -24.24
C GLU A 102 -2.96 6.45 -24.32
N GLY A 103 -3.04 7.77 -24.21
CA GLY A 103 -1.91 8.70 -24.31
C GLY A 103 -1.72 9.57 -23.07
N PRO A 104 -0.59 10.30 -23.00
CA PRO A 104 -0.36 11.25 -21.94
C PRO A 104 -1.33 12.43 -22.01
N VAL A 105 -2.01 12.75 -20.93
CA VAL A 105 -2.87 13.93 -20.81
C VAL A 105 -2.03 15.10 -20.31
N ILE A 106 -1.98 16.17 -21.10
CA ILE A 106 -1.21 17.37 -20.75
C ILE A 106 -1.83 18.03 -19.52
N ASP A 107 -0.97 18.37 -18.54
CA ASP A 107 -1.32 19.05 -17.28
C ASP A 107 -2.47 18.37 -16.50
N ALA A 108 -2.61 17.05 -16.64
CA ALA A 108 -3.68 16.28 -16.01
C ALA A 108 -3.81 16.56 -14.50
N MET A 109 -2.70 16.58 -13.76
CA MET A 109 -2.70 16.83 -12.33
C MET A 109 -3.21 18.23 -11.99
N ALA A 110 -2.73 19.28 -12.68
CA ALA A 110 -3.12 20.65 -12.43
C ALA A 110 -4.61 20.87 -12.74
N ARG A 111 -5.08 20.30 -13.84
CA ARG A 111 -6.49 20.38 -14.25
C ARG A 111 -7.42 19.63 -13.31
N LEU A 112 -7.08 18.41 -12.91
CA LEU A 112 -7.87 17.63 -11.95
C LEU A 112 -7.91 18.29 -10.56
N ARG A 113 -6.83 18.92 -10.09
CA ARG A 113 -6.81 19.63 -8.80
C ARG A 113 -7.76 20.81 -8.72
N GLN A 114 -8.19 21.39 -9.84
CA GLN A 114 -9.22 22.43 -9.84
C GLN A 114 -10.59 21.88 -9.42
N LYS A 115 -10.87 20.61 -9.65
CA LYS A 115 -12.10 19.90 -9.29
C LYS A 115 -11.98 19.06 -8.03
N TYR A 116 -10.78 18.56 -7.79
CA TYR A 116 -10.42 17.67 -6.70
C TYR A 116 -9.22 18.24 -5.94
N PRO A 117 -9.40 19.20 -5.04
CA PRO A 117 -8.31 19.93 -4.38
C PRO A 117 -7.32 19.00 -3.66
N ARG A 118 -7.78 17.81 -3.22
CA ARG A 118 -6.97 16.79 -2.55
C ARG A 118 -6.57 15.64 -3.47
N MET A 119 -6.43 15.89 -4.77
CA MET A 119 -5.84 14.91 -5.69
C MET A 119 -4.37 14.67 -5.33
N MET A 120 -4.04 13.44 -4.96
CA MET A 120 -2.70 13.08 -4.51
C MET A 120 -1.82 12.52 -5.63
N THR A 121 -2.40 11.65 -6.46
CA THR A 121 -1.64 11.00 -7.53
C THR A 121 -2.52 10.62 -8.71
N ILE A 122 -1.89 10.44 -9.86
CA ILE A 122 -2.51 9.93 -11.08
C ILE A 122 -1.71 8.71 -11.54
N GLN A 123 -2.42 7.64 -11.86
CA GLN A 123 -1.87 6.45 -12.51
C GLN A 123 -2.48 6.29 -13.90
N SER A 124 -1.66 5.99 -14.90
CA SER A 124 -2.14 5.66 -16.25
C SER A 124 -2.30 4.15 -16.36
N HIS A 125 -3.43 3.71 -16.91
CA HIS A 125 -3.73 2.29 -17.14
C HIS A 125 -2.65 1.58 -18.00
N ARG A 126 -2.00 2.32 -18.89
CA ARG A 126 -0.89 1.79 -19.72
C ARG A 126 0.32 1.35 -18.87
N ARG A 127 0.59 2.02 -17.73
CA ARG A 127 1.65 1.60 -16.80
C ARG A 127 1.28 0.32 -16.05
N MET A 128 0.00 0.11 -15.75
CA MET A 128 -0.45 -1.11 -15.08
C MET A 128 -0.43 -2.34 -16.01
N ASN A 129 -0.81 -2.16 -17.30
CA ASN A 129 -0.80 -3.25 -18.28
C ASN A 129 0.60 -3.54 -18.87
N SER A 130 1.52 -2.61 -18.81
CA SER A 130 2.91 -2.86 -19.23
C SER A 130 3.72 -3.63 -18.21
N GLY A 131 3.07 -4.20 -17.19
CA GLY A 131 3.66 -5.24 -16.34
C GLY A 131 4.91 -4.82 -15.58
N SER A 132 5.07 -3.51 -15.30
CA SER A 132 6.28 -3.02 -14.61
C SER A 132 6.28 -3.25 -13.10
N GLY A 133 5.15 -3.66 -12.50
CA GLY A 133 5.10 -3.99 -11.08
C GLY A 133 5.35 -5.48 -10.80
N GLU A 134 4.51 -6.37 -11.34
CA GLU A 134 4.62 -7.81 -11.01
C GLU A 134 5.60 -8.57 -11.91
N ARG A 135 5.64 -8.27 -13.21
CA ARG A 135 6.68 -8.84 -14.10
C ARG A 135 8.08 -8.33 -13.78
N SER A 136 8.20 -7.10 -13.28
CA SER A 136 9.46 -6.55 -12.81
C SER A 136 9.94 -7.28 -11.55
N PHE A 137 9.04 -7.63 -10.60
CA PHE A 137 9.41 -8.37 -9.40
C PHE A 137 9.81 -9.82 -9.68
N ASP A 138 9.13 -10.51 -10.60
CA ASP A 138 9.50 -11.89 -11.00
C ASP A 138 10.72 -11.92 -11.93
N LEU A 139 10.91 -10.90 -12.77
CA LEU A 139 12.14 -10.72 -13.54
C LEU A 139 13.30 -10.26 -12.64
N MET A 140 13.06 -9.39 -11.65
CA MET A 140 14.05 -8.98 -10.66
C MET A 140 14.56 -10.15 -9.81
N LYS A 141 13.73 -11.15 -9.51
CA LYS A 141 14.18 -12.39 -8.83
C LYS A 141 15.11 -13.27 -9.68
N LYS A 142 15.15 -13.07 -11.00
CA LYS A 142 15.96 -13.84 -11.96
C LYS A 142 17.17 -13.06 -12.49
N ILE A 143 17.25 -11.76 -12.24
CA ILE A 143 18.38 -10.94 -12.68
C ILE A 143 19.40 -10.92 -11.55
N ASP A 144 20.65 -11.15 -11.89
CA ASP A 144 21.75 -11.02 -10.94
C ASP A 144 21.75 -9.57 -10.40
N PRO A 145 21.78 -9.36 -9.08
CA PRO A 145 21.84 -8.03 -8.49
C PRO A 145 22.99 -7.17 -9.03
N LEU A 146 24.10 -7.79 -9.44
CA LEU A 146 25.20 -7.09 -10.09
C LEU A 146 24.80 -6.52 -11.44
N ASP A 147 24.01 -7.25 -12.23
CA ASP A 147 23.48 -6.75 -13.51
C ASP A 147 22.48 -5.61 -13.30
N MET A 148 21.66 -5.68 -12.26
CA MET A 148 20.78 -4.55 -11.89
C MET A 148 21.58 -3.31 -11.53
N PHE A 149 22.66 -3.47 -10.77
CA PHE A 149 23.51 -2.36 -10.37
C PHE A 149 24.25 -1.76 -11.58
N ARG A 150 24.65 -2.55 -12.56
CA ARG A 150 25.23 -2.07 -13.83
C ARG A 150 24.25 -1.15 -14.59
N VAL A 151 23.00 -1.59 -14.72
CA VAL A 151 21.96 -0.79 -15.39
C VAL A 151 21.74 0.53 -14.66
N PHE A 152 21.63 0.49 -13.33
CA PHE A 152 21.49 1.69 -12.50
C PHE A 152 22.67 2.64 -12.64
N TYR A 153 23.90 2.11 -12.57
CA TYR A 153 25.12 2.93 -12.67
C TYR A 153 25.21 3.63 -14.03
N LYS A 154 24.93 2.88 -15.11
CA LYS A 154 24.92 3.44 -16.47
C LYS A 154 23.86 4.54 -16.63
N GLU A 155 22.67 4.35 -16.06
CA GLU A 155 21.59 5.36 -16.14
C GLU A 155 21.87 6.61 -15.31
N PHE A 156 22.58 6.47 -14.18
CA PHE A 156 22.85 7.57 -13.25
C PHE A 156 24.13 8.34 -13.56
N GLN A 157 25.18 7.65 -14.05
CA GLN A 157 26.51 8.24 -14.31
C GLN A 157 26.75 8.50 -15.80
N ASP A 158 25.88 8.03 -16.68
CA ASP A 158 26.03 8.07 -18.14
C ASP A 158 27.38 7.46 -18.61
N LYS A 159 27.85 6.46 -17.85
CA LYS A 159 29.12 5.74 -18.07
C LYS A 159 28.93 4.24 -17.85
N GLU A 160 29.74 3.43 -18.51
CA GLU A 160 29.87 2.00 -18.22
C GLU A 160 30.95 1.78 -17.17
N PHE A 161 30.84 0.66 -16.43
CA PHE A 161 31.89 0.23 -15.52
C PHE A 161 33.23 0.05 -16.24
N THR A 162 34.29 0.45 -15.60
CA THR A 162 35.64 0.01 -15.95
C THR A 162 35.87 -1.42 -15.46
N GLU A 163 36.84 -2.12 -16.02
CA GLU A 163 37.19 -3.49 -15.57
C GLU A 163 37.54 -3.54 -14.08
N GLU A 164 38.25 -2.52 -13.57
CA GLU A 164 38.62 -2.42 -12.15
C GLU A 164 37.40 -2.21 -11.23
N GLU A 165 36.43 -1.37 -11.63
CA GLU A 165 35.20 -1.15 -10.89
C GLU A 165 34.30 -2.41 -10.89
N GLU A 166 34.28 -3.14 -11.99
CA GLU A 166 33.53 -4.38 -12.11
C GLU A 166 34.07 -5.48 -11.20
N ASP A 167 35.39 -5.64 -11.16
CA ASP A 167 36.03 -6.63 -10.30
C ASP A 167 35.88 -6.29 -8.82
N TYR A 168 35.97 -5.01 -8.45
CA TYR A 168 35.72 -4.54 -7.10
C TYR A 168 34.26 -4.82 -6.65
N MET A 169 33.30 -4.61 -7.53
CA MET A 169 31.89 -4.87 -7.22
C MET A 169 31.59 -6.36 -7.09
N LYS A 170 32.25 -7.23 -7.86
CA LYS A 170 32.13 -8.69 -7.70
C LYS A 170 32.66 -9.15 -6.35
N GLU A 171 33.83 -8.68 -5.95
CA GLU A 171 34.45 -9.01 -4.67
C GLU A 171 33.57 -8.55 -3.50
N LEU A 172 33.07 -7.32 -3.53
CA LEU A 172 32.15 -6.78 -2.52
C LEU A 172 30.86 -7.62 -2.42
N TRP A 173 30.34 -8.07 -3.56
CA TRP A 173 29.11 -8.89 -3.59
C TRP A 173 29.31 -10.30 -3.04
N GLU A 174 30.47 -10.89 -3.27
CA GLU A 174 30.84 -12.19 -2.70
C GLU A 174 31.00 -12.12 -1.18
N ASP A 175 31.55 -11.01 -0.66
CA ASP A 175 31.73 -10.83 0.78
C ASP A 175 30.39 -10.60 1.50
N LEU A 176 29.47 -9.81 0.91
CA LEU A 176 28.11 -9.65 1.45
C LEU A 176 27.33 -10.98 1.50
N ARG A 177 27.51 -11.86 0.52
CA ARG A 177 26.87 -13.20 0.54
C ARG A 177 27.38 -14.11 1.64
N LYS A 178 28.63 -13.94 2.07
CA LYS A 178 29.23 -14.75 3.16
C LYS A 178 28.77 -14.29 4.55
N GLU A 179 28.28 -13.04 4.69
CA GLU A 179 27.77 -12.53 5.96
C GLU A 179 26.30 -12.91 6.23
N ASP A 180 25.56 -13.31 5.19
CA ASP A 180 24.14 -13.70 5.29
C ASP A 180 23.91 -15.21 5.51
N ASP A 181 24.96 -16.06 5.44
CA ASP A 181 24.96 -17.50 5.76
C ASP A 181 25.48 -17.76 7.20
#